data_68ca500db640ea177ebf71253e1dc6b3
#
_entry.id   68ca500db640ea177ebf71253e1dc6b3
#
_cell.length_a   1.000
_cell.length_b   1.000
_cell.length_c   1.000
_cell.angle_alpha   90.00
_cell.angle_beta   90.00
_cell.angle_gamma   90.00
#
_symmetry.space_group_name_H-M   'P 1'
#
loop_
_entity.id
_entity.type
_entity.pdbx_description
1 polymer ?
#
loop_
_entity_poly.entity_id
_entity_poly.type
_entity_poly.pdbx_seq_one_letter_code
_entity_poly.pdbx_strand_id
1 'polypeptide(L)'
;MNTNDNNIILTETIEKKINNKNNSITADDIPNYDFKMVCMKERVFLKREKSCNIFLLQFILENRNKNLHDIININMYSLLFNLNRDNFEKIEIKKWISPNEVEVLFLFKPFGKDLGIKPKYMYIKTVADIKNEKHIYTSYDIDYPNMEELSKYEKVKNTISTMIINFESNYKININYIFKFDLVHSLPIYMENILGLTMKKMFLSLKNFIEMV
;
A
#
# COMPACT_ATOMS: atom_id res chain seq x y z
N MET A 1 11.33 -37.24 -0.26
CA MET A 1 11.70 -35.94 0.33
C MET A 1 10.59 -34.98 -0.02
N ASN A 2 9.90 -34.49 1.00
CA ASN A 2 8.61 -33.83 0.85
C ASN A 2 8.75 -32.40 0.34
N THR A 3 8.07 -32.09 -0.76
CA THR A 3 7.96 -30.74 -1.33
C THR A 3 7.29 -29.72 -0.38
N ASN A 4 6.59 -30.18 0.65
CA ASN A 4 5.95 -29.34 1.68
C ASN A 4 6.97 -28.70 2.64
N ASP A 5 8.05 -29.42 3.01
CA ASP A 5 9.04 -28.91 3.97
C ASP A 5 9.86 -27.75 3.38
N ASN A 6 10.12 -27.79 2.07
CA ASN A 6 10.85 -26.71 1.40
C ASN A 6 10.00 -25.40 1.30
N ASN A 7 8.68 -25.53 1.14
CA ASN A 7 7.78 -24.38 1.08
C ASN A 7 7.63 -23.70 2.45
N ILE A 8 7.57 -24.49 3.54
CA ILE A 8 7.47 -23.97 4.92
C ILE A 8 8.76 -23.22 5.28
N ILE A 9 9.92 -23.79 4.95
CA ILE A 9 11.23 -23.16 5.21
C ILE A 9 11.40 -21.87 4.39
N LEU A 10 10.92 -21.83 3.15
CA LEU A 10 10.96 -20.62 2.30
C LEU A 10 10.06 -19.52 2.87
N THR A 11 8.86 -19.87 3.30
CA THR A 11 7.88 -18.93 3.91
C THR A 11 8.43 -18.35 5.21
N GLU A 12 8.95 -19.19 6.11
CA GLU A 12 9.60 -18.73 7.35
C GLU A 12 10.85 -17.87 7.09
N THR A 13 11.61 -18.18 6.04
CA THR A 13 12.81 -17.40 5.67
C THR A 13 12.44 -16.04 5.12
N ILE A 14 11.35 -15.96 4.32
CA ILE A 14 10.81 -14.71 3.80
C ILE A 14 10.24 -13.86 4.94
N GLU A 15 9.45 -14.47 5.84
CA GLU A 15 8.89 -13.77 7.00
C GLU A 15 9.99 -13.29 7.97
N LYS A 16 11.03 -14.08 8.21
CA LYS A 16 12.21 -13.67 9.01
C LYS A 16 13.00 -12.54 8.34
N LYS A 17 13.15 -12.54 7.02
CA LYS A 17 13.80 -11.44 6.29
C LYS A 17 12.97 -10.15 6.36
N ILE A 18 11.64 -10.25 6.25
CA ILE A 18 10.73 -9.11 6.39
C ILE A 18 10.78 -8.56 7.83
N ASN A 19 10.82 -9.43 8.84
CA ASN A 19 10.83 -9.04 10.25
C ASN A 19 12.19 -8.54 10.75
N ASN A 20 13.30 -8.97 10.15
CA ASN A 20 14.66 -8.62 10.59
C ASN A 20 15.29 -7.40 9.91
N LYS A 21 14.71 -6.87 8.83
CA LYS A 21 15.16 -5.64 8.16
C LYS A 21 14.16 -4.51 8.40
N ASN A 22 14.20 -3.89 9.57
CA ASN A 22 13.51 -2.62 9.90
C ASN A 22 12.08 -2.49 9.33
N ASN A 23 11.30 -3.56 9.33
CA ASN A 23 9.91 -3.58 8.83
C ASN A 23 9.75 -2.91 7.44
N SER A 24 10.66 -3.12 6.50
CA SER A 24 10.56 -2.56 5.15
C SER A 24 10.70 -3.62 4.07
N ILE A 25 9.88 -3.53 3.04
CA ILE A 25 10.05 -4.28 1.78
C ILE A 25 10.81 -3.36 0.83
N THR A 26 11.99 -3.78 0.39
CA THR A 26 12.84 -2.94 -0.48
C THR A 26 12.63 -3.25 -1.95
N ALA A 27 13.09 -2.35 -2.83
CA ALA A 27 13.09 -2.58 -4.28
C ALA A 27 13.86 -3.85 -4.67
N ASP A 28 14.93 -4.17 -3.93
CA ASP A 28 15.80 -5.32 -4.19
C ASP A 28 15.13 -6.65 -3.80
N ASP A 29 14.04 -6.60 -3.04
CA ASP A 29 13.27 -7.79 -2.67
C ASP A 29 12.30 -8.23 -3.78
N ILE A 30 11.91 -7.32 -4.70
CA ILE A 30 10.93 -7.61 -5.78
C ILE A 30 11.32 -8.81 -6.65
N PRO A 31 12.56 -8.96 -7.11
CA PRO A 31 12.96 -10.10 -7.94
C PRO A 31 12.87 -11.45 -7.22
N ASN A 32 12.82 -11.45 -5.89
CA ASN A 32 12.78 -12.66 -5.08
C ASN A 32 11.37 -13.22 -4.86
N TYR A 33 10.32 -12.49 -5.29
CA TYR A 33 8.93 -12.90 -5.15
C TYR A 33 8.37 -13.52 -6.43
N ASP A 34 7.63 -14.63 -6.31
CA ASP A 34 6.92 -15.24 -7.43
C ASP A 34 5.50 -14.67 -7.55
N PHE A 35 5.40 -13.51 -8.16
CA PHE A 35 4.14 -12.80 -8.34
C PHE A 35 3.29 -13.41 -9.46
N LYS A 36 2.04 -13.75 -9.15
CA LYS A 36 1.00 -14.08 -10.14
C LYS A 36 0.06 -12.91 -10.38
N MET A 37 -0.38 -12.76 -11.63
CA MET A 37 -1.37 -11.77 -11.99
C MET A 37 -2.70 -12.09 -11.31
N VAL A 38 -3.25 -11.12 -10.59
CA VAL A 38 -4.61 -11.15 -10.03
C VAL A 38 -5.58 -10.53 -11.04
N CYS A 39 -5.29 -9.33 -11.51
CA CYS A 39 -6.10 -8.64 -12.51
C CYS A 39 -5.34 -7.45 -13.12
N MET A 40 -5.83 -7.02 -14.29
CA MET A 40 -5.38 -5.82 -15.00
C MET A 40 -6.60 -5.01 -15.43
N LYS A 41 -6.50 -3.68 -15.31
CA LYS A 41 -7.45 -2.72 -15.89
C LYS A 41 -6.72 -1.40 -16.17
N GLU A 42 -6.92 -0.83 -17.37
CA GLU A 42 -6.37 0.48 -17.76
C GLU A 42 -4.84 0.60 -17.53
N ARG A 43 -4.11 -0.48 -17.84
CA ARG A 43 -2.66 -0.60 -17.61
C ARG A 43 -2.24 -0.46 -16.14
N VAL A 44 -3.15 -0.75 -15.20
CA VAL A 44 -2.86 -0.94 -13.78
C VAL A 44 -2.89 -2.43 -13.49
N PHE A 45 -1.72 -2.99 -13.15
CA PHE A 45 -1.50 -4.42 -12.94
C PHE A 45 -1.47 -4.70 -11.45
N LEU A 46 -2.36 -5.55 -10.97
CA LEU A 46 -2.31 -6.10 -9.62
C LEU A 46 -1.80 -7.54 -9.68
N LYS A 47 -0.73 -7.79 -8.96
CA LYS A 47 -0.14 -9.12 -8.80
C LYS A 47 -0.12 -9.47 -7.32
N ARG A 48 -0.13 -10.77 -7.03
CA ARG A 48 0.00 -11.30 -5.67
C ARG A 48 1.11 -12.34 -5.64
N GLU A 49 1.90 -12.34 -4.59
CA GLU A 49 2.86 -13.39 -4.30
C GLU A 49 2.11 -14.69 -3.96
N LYS A 50 2.62 -15.84 -4.44
CA LYS A 50 1.90 -17.12 -4.37
C LYS A 50 1.71 -17.65 -2.96
N SER A 51 2.65 -17.40 -2.07
CA SER A 51 2.74 -18.01 -0.74
C SER A 51 2.30 -17.11 0.39
N CYS A 52 2.09 -15.82 0.14
CA CYS A 52 1.76 -14.86 1.21
C CYS A 52 0.88 -13.69 0.73
N ASN A 53 0.47 -12.84 1.69
CA ASN A 53 -0.40 -11.69 1.45
C ASN A 53 0.35 -10.44 0.98
N ILE A 54 1.39 -10.63 0.13
CA ILE A 54 2.12 -9.53 -0.48
C ILE A 54 1.56 -9.28 -1.87
N PHE A 55 1.21 -8.03 -2.13
CA PHE A 55 0.71 -7.55 -3.40
C PHE A 55 1.71 -6.61 -4.06
N LEU A 56 1.74 -6.64 -5.37
CA LEU A 56 2.47 -5.69 -6.20
C LEU A 56 1.49 -5.02 -7.16
N LEU A 57 1.39 -3.71 -7.06
CA LEU A 57 0.66 -2.86 -7.98
C LEU A 57 1.66 -2.13 -8.87
N GLN A 58 1.50 -2.24 -10.19
CA GLN A 58 2.39 -1.64 -11.18
C GLN A 58 1.58 -0.83 -12.17
N PHE A 59 1.99 0.40 -12.44
CA PHE A 59 1.36 1.26 -13.44
C PHE A 59 2.26 2.43 -13.82
N ILE A 60 1.91 3.05 -14.95
CA ILE A 60 2.55 4.27 -15.46
C ILE A 60 1.56 5.41 -15.28
N LEU A 61 2.05 6.56 -14.85
CA LEU A 61 1.34 7.83 -14.92
C LEU A 61 1.98 8.72 -15.99
N GLU A 62 1.14 9.30 -16.82
CA GLU A 62 1.54 10.26 -17.84
C GLU A 62 0.64 11.49 -17.75
N ASN A 63 1.22 12.68 -17.73
CA ASN A 63 0.47 13.92 -17.84
C ASN A 63 1.24 14.88 -18.74
N ARG A 64 0.59 15.41 -19.77
CA ARG A 64 1.26 16.26 -20.78
C ARG A 64 1.50 17.69 -20.32
N ASN A 65 0.77 18.14 -19.30
CA ASN A 65 0.68 19.56 -18.93
C ASN A 65 1.22 19.84 -17.52
N LYS A 66 1.28 18.82 -16.64
CA LYS A 66 1.62 18.99 -15.23
C LYS A 66 2.88 18.22 -14.88
N ASN A 67 3.77 18.90 -14.17
CA ASN A 67 4.95 18.24 -13.60
C ASN A 67 4.52 17.25 -12.50
N LEU A 68 4.84 15.98 -12.69
CA LEU A 68 4.44 14.92 -11.77
C LEU A 68 5.18 14.99 -10.43
N HIS A 69 6.34 15.62 -10.34
CA HIS A 69 7.02 15.87 -9.06
C HIS A 69 6.18 16.75 -8.11
N ASP A 70 5.40 17.67 -8.67
CA ASP A 70 4.57 18.58 -7.86
C ASP A 70 3.32 17.88 -7.32
N ILE A 71 2.86 16.83 -7.99
CA ILE A 71 1.64 16.09 -7.64
C ILE A 71 1.95 14.89 -6.77
N ILE A 72 2.97 14.11 -7.14
CA ILE A 72 3.33 12.86 -6.49
C ILE A 72 4.41 13.13 -5.44
N ASN A 73 3.97 13.47 -4.25
CA ASN A 73 4.81 13.75 -3.11
C ASN A 73 4.13 13.25 -1.81
N ILE A 74 4.73 13.51 -0.66
CA ILE A 74 4.22 13.02 0.63
C ILE A 74 2.84 13.60 1.00
N ASN A 75 2.39 14.68 0.34
CA ASN A 75 1.04 15.25 0.53
C ASN A 75 -0.06 14.55 -0.27
N MET A 76 0.27 13.56 -1.11
CA MET A 76 -0.70 12.85 -1.96
C MET A 76 -1.82 12.18 -1.17
N TYR A 77 -1.68 12.00 0.15
CA TYR A 77 -2.73 11.43 1.01
C TYR A 77 -4.04 12.21 0.96
N SER A 78 -3.98 13.54 0.89
CA SER A 78 -5.18 14.37 0.75
C SER A 78 -5.88 14.15 -0.60
N LEU A 79 -5.09 14.02 -1.67
CA LEU A 79 -5.63 13.70 -2.99
C LEU A 79 -6.23 12.30 -3.02
N LEU A 80 -5.54 11.31 -2.45
CA LEU A 80 -6.05 9.94 -2.33
C LEU A 80 -7.39 9.89 -1.60
N PHE A 81 -7.54 10.66 -0.49
CA PHE A 81 -8.80 10.74 0.24
C PHE A 81 -9.91 11.34 -0.63
N ASN A 82 -9.65 12.48 -1.27
CA ASN A 82 -10.64 13.17 -2.08
C ASN A 82 -11.18 12.32 -3.25
N LEU A 83 -10.31 11.52 -3.85
CA LEU A 83 -10.65 10.64 -4.96
C LEU A 83 -11.31 9.32 -4.53
N ASN A 84 -11.25 8.97 -3.24
CA ASN A 84 -11.69 7.66 -2.74
C ASN A 84 -12.62 7.76 -1.52
N ARG A 85 -13.42 8.79 -1.43
CA ARG A 85 -14.38 9.02 -0.33
C ARG A 85 -15.39 7.88 -0.13
N ASP A 86 -15.59 7.05 -1.15
CA ASP A 86 -16.48 5.88 -1.04
C ASP A 86 -15.85 4.77 -0.19
N ASN A 87 -14.53 4.68 -0.14
CA ASN A 87 -13.79 3.62 0.56
C ASN A 87 -13.30 4.07 1.94
N PHE A 88 -13.08 5.37 2.13
CA PHE A 88 -12.53 5.93 3.35
C PHE A 88 -13.49 6.89 4.03
N GLU A 89 -13.58 6.77 5.35
CA GLU A 89 -14.21 7.77 6.20
C GLU A 89 -13.25 8.97 6.38
N LYS A 90 -11.94 8.67 6.49
CA LYS A 90 -10.88 9.68 6.65
C LYS A 90 -9.53 9.14 6.20
N ILE A 91 -8.71 10.00 5.60
CA ILE A 91 -7.24 9.87 5.51
C ILE A 91 -6.68 11.21 5.98
N GLU A 92 -5.86 11.20 7.02
CA GLU A 92 -5.35 12.41 7.66
C GLU A 92 -3.90 12.26 8.05
N ILE A 93 -3.05 13.23 7.68
CA ILE A 93 -1.72 13.36 8.25
C ILE A 93 -1.89 13.91 9.67
N LYS A 94 -1.65 13.06 10.67
CA LYS A 94 -1.77 13.42 12.09
C LYS A 94 -0.56 14.17 12.61
N LYS A 95 0.61 13.88 12.04
CA LYS A 95 1.87 14.49 12.49
C LYS A 95 2.87 14.56 11.35
N TRP A 96 3.53 15.71 11.25
CA TRP A 96 4.74 15.90 10.49
C TRP A 96 5.93 15.75 11.43
N ILE A 97 6.82 14.80 11.15
CA ILE A 97 8.05 14.58 11.91
C ILE A 97 9.18 15.36 11.26
N SER A 98 9.24 15.30 9.92
CA SER A 98 10.16 16.05 9.07
C SER A 98 9.51 16.31 7.70
N PRO A 99 10.14 17.07 6.79
CA PRO A 99 9.64 17.21 5.41
C PRO A 99 9.44 15.90 4.66
N ASN A 100 10.18 14.85 5.04
CA ASN A 100 10.15 13.55 4.40
C ASN A 100 9.55 12.44 5.29
N GLU A 101 8.91 12.81 6.41
CA GLU A 101 8.44 11.81 7.37
C GLU A 101 7.14 12.25 8.03
N VAL A 102 6.10 11.44 7.90
CA VAL A 102 4.75 11.72 8.41
C VAL A 102 4.13 10.51 9.09
N GLU A 103 3.21 10.79 10.01
CA GLU A 103 2.28 9.79 10.57
C GLU A 103 0.89 10.04 10.00
N VAL A 104 0.27 8.99 9.46
CA VAL A 104 -1.00 9.08 8.73
C VAL A 104 -2.02 8.11 9.29
N LEU A 105 -3.22 8.63 9.57
CA LEU A 105 -4.38 7.84 9.98
C LEU A 105 -5.30 7.59 8.79
N PHE A 106 -5.64 6.32 8.58
CA PHE A 106 -6.68 5.87 7.65
C PHE A 106 -7.83 5.28 8.42
N LEU A 107 -9.03 5.79 8.19
CA LEU A 107 -10.29 5.21 8.66
C LEU A 107 -11.04 4.67 7.45
N PHE A 108 -11.21 3.36 7.40
CA PHE A 108 -11.95 2.71 6.32
C PHE A 108 -13.44 2.75 6.61
N LYS A 109 -14.24 3.02 5.61
CA LYS A 109 -15.68 2.82 5.72
C LYS A 109 -15.99 1.34 5.96
N PRO A 110 -17.00 1.04 6.77
CA PRO A 110 -17.35 -0.34 7.04
C PRO A 110 -17.78 -1.05 5.77
N PHE A 111 -17.04 -2.10 5.40
CA PHE A 111 -17.48 -3.06 4.40
C PHE A 111 -17.97 -4.33 5.14
N GLY A 112 -19.08 -4.92 4.68
CA GLY A 112 -19.65 -6.09 5.35
C GLY A 112 -20.24 -5.77 6.73
N LYS A 113 -20.79 -4.57 6.92
CA LYS A 113 -21.47 -4.18 8.16
C LYS A 113 -22.57 -5.18 8.53
N ASP A 114 -23.30 -5.66 7.53
CA ASP A 114 -24.35 -6.67 7.70
C ASP A 114 -23.81 -8.05 8.13
N LEU A 115 -22.49 -8.27 7.99
CA LEU A 115 -21.79 -9.48 8.44
C LEU A 115 -21.12 -9.28 9.82
N GLY A 116 -21.39 -8.18 10.50
CA GLY A 116 -20.80 -7.88 11.81
C GLY A 116 -19.31 -7.50 11.77
N ILE A 117 -18.76 -7.20 10.58
CA ILE A 117 -17.35 -6.81 10.43
C ILE A 117 -17.19 -5.37 10.94
N LYS A 118 -16.34 -5.17 11.94
CA LYS A 118 -16.02 -3.85 12.46
C LYS A 118 -15.29 -3.02 11.41
N PRO A 119 -15.53 -1.69 11.36
CA PRO A 119 -14.73 -0.80 10.54
C PRO A 119 -13.25 -0.89 10.92
N LYS A 120 -12.38 -0.69 9.96
CA LYS A 120 -10.93 -0.86 10.14
C LYS A 120 -10.22 0.48 10.18
N TYR A 121 -9.07 0.52 10.86
CA TYR A 121 -8.15 1.64 10.76
C TYR A 121 -6.71 1.15 10.53
N MET A 122 -5.91 2.02 9.91
CA MET A 122 -4.45 1.92 9.87
C MET A 122 -3.88 3.22 10.41
N TYR A 123 -2.85 3.12 11.24
CA TYR A 123 -2.02 4.26 11.61
C TYR A 123 -0.59 3.91 11.26
N ILE A 124 -0.07 4.61 10.27
CA ILE A 124 1.22 4.29 9.67
C ILE A 124 2.17 5.47 9.76
N LYS A 125 3.44 5.16 9.84
CA LYS A 125 4.54 6.09 9.62
C LYS A 125 5.07 5.90 8.22
N THR A 126 5.18 6.97 7.46
CA THR A 126 5.72 6.99 6.10
C THR A 126 7.00 7.81 6.08
N VAL A 127 8.04 7.22 5.51
CA VAL A 127 9.35 7.86 5.29
C VAL A 127 9.62 7.91 3.79
N ALA A 128 10.03 9.06 3.28
CA ALA A 128 10.41 9.28 1.89
C ALA A 128 11.92 9.41 1.74
N ASP A 129 12.53 8.59 0.88
CA ASP A 129 13.88 8.79 0.33
C ASP A 129 13.73 9.36 -1.09
N ILE A 130 14.06 10.65 -1.22
CA ILE A 130 13.84 11.41 -2.46
C ILE A 130 15.18 11.67 -3.14
N LYS A 131 15.35 11.10 -4.33
CA LYS A 131 16.46 11.35 -5.26
C LYS A 131 15.91 11.85 -6.57
N ASN A 132 16.72 12.58 -7.35
CA ASN A 132 16.27 13.29 -8.56
C ASN A 132 15.35 12.47 -9.48
N GLU A 133 15.71 11.23 -9.78
CA GLU A 133 14.96 10.38 -10.71
C GLU A 133 14.19 9.23 -10.02
N LYS A 134 14.31 9.12 -8.69
CA LYS A 134 13.71 8.02 -7.94
C LYS A 134 13.27 8.46 -6.56
N HIS A 135 11.96 8.30 -6.28
CA HIS A 135 11.41 8.49 -4.95
C HIS A 135 10.99 7.12 -4.38
N ILE A 136 11.34 6.88 -3.12
CA ILE A 136 10.92 5.68 -2.39
C ILE A 136 10.16 6.11 -1.15
N TYR A 137 8.92 5.68 -1.04
CA TYR A 137 8.08 5.89 0.14
C TYR A 137 7.91 4.55 0.86
N THR A 138 8.47 4.44 2.06
CA THR A 138 8.32 3.25 2.89
C THR A 138 7.36 3.57 4.03
N SER A 139 6.36 2.71 4.22
CA SER A 139 5.37 2.86 5.28
C SER A 139 5.27 1.60 6.12
N TYR A 140 5.08 1.77 7.43
CA TYR A 140 4.87 0.68 8.38
C TYR A 140 3.91 1.11 9.47
N ASP A 141 3.20 0.14 10.06
CA ASP A 141 2.23 0.42 11.12
C ASP A 141 2.92 0.80 12.43
N ILE A 142 2.30 1.74 13.11
CA ILE A 142 2.67 2.19 14.45
C ILE A 142 1.43 2.21 15.34
N ASP A 143 1.63 2.36 16.64
CA ASP A 143 0.52 2.44 17.57
C ASP A 143 -0.06 3.85 17.63
N TYR A 144 -1.38 3.96 17.52
CA TYR A 144 -2.09 5.23 17.67
C TYR A 144 -2.11 5.65 19.12
N PRO A 145 -1.71 6.89 19.44
CA PRO A 145 -1.51 7.31 20.84
C PRO A 145 -2.82 7.44 21.65
N ASN A 146 -3.94 7.70 20.98
CA ASN A 146 -5.25 7.85 21.63
C ASN A 146 -6.23 6.75 21.19
N MET A 147 -6.14 5.58 21.80
CA MET A 147 -6.94 4.41 21.44
C MET A 147 -8.44 4.61 21.74
N GLU A 148 -8.83 5.54 22.62
CA GLU A 148 -10.25 5.80 22.92
C GLU A 148 -11.00 6.35 21.69
N GLU A 149 -10.36 7.22 20.91
CA GLU A 149 -10.92 7.76 19.66
C GLU A 149 -11.21 6.66 18.64
N LEU A 150 -10.49 5.55 18.70
CA LEU A 150 -10.58 4.45 17.73
C LEU A 150 -11.30 3.22 18.28
N SER A 151 -11.97 3.31 19.42
CA SER A 151 -12.63 2.17 20.11
C SER A 151 -13.63 1.41 19.25
N LYS A 152 -14.29 2.09 18.29
CA LYS A 152 -15.23 1.46 17.34
C LYS A 152 -14.54 0.75 16.16
N TYR A 153 -13.25 1.01 15.94
CA TYR A 153 -12.49 0.46 14.82
C TYR A 153 -11.60 -0.71 15.28
N GLU A 154 -11.24 -1.54 14.34
CA GLU A 154 -10.25 -2.60 14.53
C GLU A 154 -8.99 -2.30 13.72
N LYS A 155 -7.81 -2.44 14.35
CA LYS A 155 -6.52 -2.15 13.71
C LYS A 155 -6.24 -3.19 12.61
N VAL A 156 -5.86 -2.74 11.42
CA VAL A 156 -5.17 -3.57 10.43
C VAL A 156 -3.73 -3.70 10.88
N LYS A 157 -3.27 -4.92 11.15
CA LYS A 157 -1.94 -5.21 11.70
C LYS A 157 -0.90 -5.44 10.61
N ASN A 158 0.37 -5.33 11.00
CA ASN A 158 1.53 -5.65 10.16
C ASN A 158 1.44 -5.01 8.77
N THR A 159 0.94 -3.78 8.71
CA THR A 159 0.89 -3.02 7.47
C THR A 159 2.30 -2.57 7.12
N ILE A 160 2.78 -3.07 5.99
CA ILE A 160 4.07 -2.67 5.42
C ILE A 160 3.82 -2.34 3.96
N SER A 161 4.36 -1.23 3.50
CA SER A 161 4.34 -0.94 2.07
C SER A 161 5.56 -0.15 1.63
N THR A 162 5.95 -0.36 0.38
CA THR A 162 6.99 0.42 -0.29
C THR A 162 6.50 0.83 -1.65
N MET A 163 6.45 2.12 -1.91
CA MET A 163 6.16 2.68 -3.22
C MET A 163 7.45 3.20 -3.84
N ILE A 164 7.79 2.67 -5.00
CA ILE A 164 8.96 3.05 -5.77
C ILE A 164 8.48 3.78 -7.01
N ILE A 165 8.89 5.02 -7.17
CA ILE A 165 8.55 5.88 -8.27
C ILE A 165 9.84 6.19 -9.03
N ASN A 166 9.88 5.79 -10.31
CA ASN A 166 10.98 6.12 -11.19
C ASN A 166 10.48 7.16 -12.20
N PHE A 167 11.14 8.30 -12.23
CA PHE A 167 10.83 9.40 -13.15
C PHE A 167 11.57 9.16 -14.48
N GLU A 168 10.82 8.86 -15.56
CA GLU A 168 11.36 8.85 -16.92
C GLU A 168 11.48 10.27 -17.46
N SER A 169 10.59 11.16 -17.00
CA SER A 169 10.61 12.61 -17.25
C SER A 169 9.72 13.30 -16.22
N ASN A 170 9.67 14.64 -16.25
CA ASN A 170 8.75 15.43 -15.42
C ASN A 170 7.26 15.10 -15.68
N TYR A 171 6.96 14.45 -16.80
CA TYR A 171 5.60 14.19 -17.28
C TYR A 171 5.25 12.70 -17.35
N LYS A 172 6.21 11.82 -17.02
CA LYS A 172 6.03 10.38 -17.08
C LYS A 172 6.79 9.66 -15.96
N ILE A 173 6.09 8.84 -15.22
CA ILE A 173 6.65 8.06 -14.11
C ILE A 173 6.16 6.61 -14.13
N ASN A 174 7.03 5.70 -13.69
CA ASN A 174 6.71 4.31 -13.41
C ASN A 174 6.55 4.12 -11.90
N ILE A 175 5.45 3.52 -11.48
CA ILE A 175 5.15 3.23 -10.09
C ILE A 175 5.10 1.73 -9.86
N ASN A 176 5.87 1.27 -8.86
CA ASN A 176 5.80 -0.05 -8.29
C ASN A 176 5.43 0.11 -6.81
N TYR A 177 4.24 -0.36 -6.43
CA TYR A 177 3.75 -0.29 -5.06
C TYR A 177 3.58 -1.70 -4.50
N ILE A 178 4.44 -2.06 -3.56
CA ILE A 178 4.40 -3.33 -2.84
C ILE A 178 3.77 -3.08 -1.50
N PHE A 179 2.82 -3.94 -1.11
CA PHE A 179 2.15 -3.80 0.17
C PHE A 179 1.71 -5.14 0.75
N LYS A 180 1.72 -5.20 2.07
CA LYS A 180 1.21 -6.29 2.88
C LYS A 180 0.24 -5.73 3.92
N PHE A 181 -0.89 -6.42 4.12
CA PHE A 181 -1.82 -6.16 5.20
C PHE A 181 -2.20 -7.48 5.84
N ASP A 182 -2.06 -7.57 7.16
CA ASP A 182 -2.58 -8.71 7.91
C ASP A 182 -3.95 -8.33 8.51
N LEU A 183 -4.97 -9.05 8.10
CA LEU A 183 -6.26 -9.00 8.76
C LEU A 183 -6.21 -9.89 9.99
N VAL A 184 -6.82 -9.43 11.09
CA VAL A 184 -6.80 -10.11 12.41
C VAL A 184 -7.39 -11.53 12.35
N HIS A 185 -8.22 -11.79 11.37
CA HIS A 185 -8.79 -13.11 11.11
C HIS A 185 -8.25 -13.66 9.79
N SER A 186 -7.87 -14.93 9.78
CA SER A 186 -7.53 -15.64 8.54
C SER A 186 -8.76 -15.63 7.63
N LEU A 187 -8.72 -14.74 6.64
CA LEU A 187 -9.77 -14.67 5.64
C LEU A 187 -9.50 -15.71 4.54
N PRO A 188 -10.55 -16.24 3.92
CA PRO A 188 -10.38 -17.00 2.69
C PRO A 188 -9.63 -16.15 1.63
N ILE A 189 -8.81 -16.79 0.81
CA ILE A 189 -7.94 -16.13 -0.21
C ILE A 189 -8.70 -15.13 -1.08
N TYR A 190 -9.97 -15.41 -1.41
CA TYR A 190 -10.78 -14.48 -2.21
C TYR A 190 -11.08 -13.16 -1.47
N MET A 191 -11.21 -13.19 -0.14
CA MET A 191 -11.43 -11.98 0.67
C MET A 191 -10.13 -11.18 0.84
N GLU A 192 -8.99 -11.83 0.90
CA GLU A 192 -7.70 -11.15 0.90
C GLU A 192 -7.47 -10.40 -0.42
N ASN A 193 -7.87 -10.99 -1.54
CA ASN A 193 -7.83 -10.32 -2.84
C ASN A 193 -8.69 -9.05 -2.89
N ILE A 194 -9.78 -8.96 -2.10
CA ILE A 194 -10.60 -7.74 -2.02
C ILE A 194 -9.78 -6.53 -1.56
N LEU A 195 -8.86 -6.71 -0.62
CA LEU A 195 -7.97 -5.63 -0.19
C LEU A 195 -7.07 -5.17 -1.34
N GLY A 196 -6.43 -6.11 -2.02
CA GLY A 196 -5.62 -5.81 -3.20
C GLY A 196 -6.42 -5.07 -4.27
N LEU A 197 -7.66 -5.50 -4.53
CA LEU A 197 -8.58 -4.87 -5.48
C LEU A 197 -9.00 -3.47 -5.02
N THR A 198 -9.21 -3.25 -3.73
CA THR A 198 -9.52 -1.93 -3.15
C THR A 198 -8.34 -0.97 -3.36
N MET A 199 -7.12 -1.42 -3.06
CA MET A 199 -5.92 -0.63 -3.32
C MET A 199 -5.75 -0.32 -4.81
N LYS A 200 -5.96 -1.31 -5.68
CA LYS A 200 -5.94 -1.08 -7.13
C LYS A 200 -6.97 -0.04 -7.57
N LYS A 201 -8.22 -0.12 -7.07
CA LYS A 201 -9.27 0.86 -7.38
C LYS A 201 -8.85 2.26 -6.95
N MET A 202 -8.24 2.39 -5.77
CA MET A 202 -7.75 3.66 -5.25
C MET A 202 -6.70 4.29 -6.16
N PHE A 203 -5.72 3.52 -6.59
CA PHE A 203 -4.66 4.02 -7.48
C PHE A 203 -5.13 4.22 -8.92
N LEU A 204 -6.13 3.45 -9.37
CA LEU A 204 -6.76 3.67 -10.67
C LEU A 204 -7.50 5.02 -10.69
N SER A 205 -8.22 5.38 -9.62
CA SER A 205 -8.86 6.69 -9.47
C SER A 205 -7.81 7.82 -9.51
N LEU A 206 -6.68 7.64 -8.82
CA LEU A 206 -5.56 8.57 -8.84
C LEU A 206 -4.99 8.72 -10.25
N LYS A 207 -4.71 7.60 -10.94
CA LYS A 207 -4.21 7.60 -12.31
C LYS A 207 -5.13 8.37 -13.25
N ASN A 208 -6.40 8.02 -13.26
CA ASN A 208 -7.37 8.65 -14.14
C ASN A 208 -7.48 10.16 -13.88
N PHE A 209 -7.49 10.58 -12.62
CA PHE A 209 -7.50 12.01 -12.26
C PHE A 209 -6.26 12.73 -12.79
N ILE A 210 -5.06 12.19 -12.53
CA ILE A 210 -3.79 12.83 -12.93
C ILE A 210 -3.66 12.92 -14.45
N GLU A 211 -4.11 11.89 -15.19
CA GLU A 211 -4.02 11.88 -16.66
C GLU A 211 -5.08 12.78 -17.33
N MET A 212 -6.11 13.21 -16.59
CA MET A 212 -7.18 14.10 -17.11
C MET A 212 -6.94 15.59 -16.85
N VAL A 213 -6.14 15.96 -15.84
CA VAL A 213 -5.87 17.36 -15.44
C VAL A 213 -4.60 17.88 -16.11
#